data_74dd9781aa0f1ac2b9b590b49a5e5308
#
_entry.id   74dd9781aa0f1ac2b9b590b49a5e5308
#
_cell.length_a   1.000
_cell.length_b   1.000
_cell.length_c   1.000
_cell.angle_alpha   90.00
_cell.angle_beta   90.00
_cell.angle_gamma   90.00
#
_symmetry.space_group_name_H-M   'P 1'
#
loop_
_entity.id
_entity.type
_entity.pdbx_description
1 polymer ?
#
loop_
_entity_poly.entity_id
_entity_poly.type
_entity_poly.pdbx_seq_one_letter_code
_entity_poly.pdbx_strand_id
1 'polypeptide(L)'
;MIRRFTFLLLLMLSASPFLMGQKTALLIVDIQEFYFPGGRMQLENPELAGMNAGLLLDHFRNSEMLVYHVRHNFEPGGDIHSYVKPMEGEPVISKDKVNAFVGTGLLEMMQQDSVEQLVICGMQTHMCVEAAVRAAHDYGFICLLASDACATRALQFEEHIIPAKNVHYSTLNTLQGSYARVITTDAIIREFSQSDP
;
A
#
# COMPACT_ATOMS: atom_id res chain seq x y z
N MET A 1 42.84 43.09 -20.15
CA MET A 1 42.66 42.39 -18.86
C MET A 1 41.21 41.94 -18.77
N ILE A 2 40.92 40.68 -19.20
CA ILE A 2 39.56 40.12 -19.25
C ILE A 2 39.41 39.17 -18.07
N ARG A 3 38.60 39.54 -17.07
CA ARG A 3 38.27 38.71 -15.92
C ARG A 3 37.24 37.66 -16.35
N ARG A 4 37.65 36.36 -16.37
CA ARG A 4 36.76 35.23 -16.51
C ARG A 4 36.01 34.98 -15.19
N PHE A 5 34.70 35.20 -15.17
CA PHE A 5 33.82 34.76 -14.09
C PHE A 5 33.48 33.29 -14.32
N THR A 6 34.00 32.39 -13.49
CA THR A 6 33.62 30.98 -13.45
C THR A 6 32.34 30.88 -12.64
N PHE A 7 31.22 30.63 -13.28
CA PHE A 7 29.95 30.31 -12.62
C PHE A 7 30.02 28.86 -12.11
N LEU A 8 30.16 28.68 -10.81
CA LEU A 8 30.06 27.39 -10.16
C LEU A 8 28.57 27.05 -10.02
N LEU A 9 28.06 26.19 -10.90
CA LEU A 9 26.68 25.65 -10.84
C LEU A 9 26.62 24.64 -9.69
N LEU A 10 26.15 25.09 -8.52
CA LEU A 10 25.86 24.20 -7.39
C LEU A 10 24.61 23.39 -7.71
N LEU A 11 24.78 22.14 -8.14
CA LEU A 11 23.69 21.18 -8.24
C LEU A 11 23.17 20.92 -6.81
N MET A 12 22.08 21.58 -6.45
CA MET A 12 21.29 21.22 -5.28
C MET A 12 20.61 19.88 -5.61
N LEU A 13 21.24 18.76 -5.24
CA LEU A 13 20.50 17.52 -5.06
C LEU A 13 19.48 17.80 -3.95
N SER A 14 18.22 17.99 -4.33
CA SER A 14 17.11 17.93 -3.40
C SER A 14 16.94 16.46 -2.98
N ALA A 15 17.75 16.01 -2.04
CA ALA A 15 17.40 14.87 -1.23
C ALA A 15 16.11 15.28 -0.51
N SER A 16 14.97 14.71 -0.92
CA SER A 16 13.76 14.78 -0.12
C SER A 16 14.16 14.35 1.29
N PRO A 17 13.89 15.14 2.33
CA PRO A 17 14.17 14.69 3.68
C PRO A 17 13.28 13.47 3.93
N PHE A 18 13.84 12.27 3.79
CA PHE A 18 13.29 11.09 4.40
C PHE A 18 13.37 11.38 5.90
N LEU A 19 12.25 11.71 6.52
CA LEU A 19 12.23 12.06 7.93
C LEU A 19 12.62 10.82 8.73
N MET A 20 13.88 10.79 9.13
CA MET A 20 14.39 9.85 10.13
C MET A 20 13.56 10.03 11.40
N GLY A 21 12.78 9.03 11.75
CA GLY A 21 11.99 9.04 12.99
C GLY A 21 10.47 9.01 12.84
N GLN A 22 9.91 8.99 11.62
CA GLN A 22 8.46 8.85 11.45
C GLN A 22 8.00 7.43 11.82
N LYS A 23 7.00 7.34 12.69
CA LYS A 23 6.42 6.04 13.03
C LYS A 23 5.63 5.49 11.86
N THR A 24 6.18 4.47 11.24
CA THR A 24 5.65 3.86 10.02
C THR A 24 4.94 2.55 10.33
N ALA A 25 3.81 2.30 9.65
CA ALA A 25 3.08 1.04 9.72
C ALA A 25 2.81 0.46 8.33
N LEU A 26 2.69 -0.86 8.24
CA LEU A 26 2.20 -1.57 7.07
C LEU A 26 0.68 -1.76 7.19
N LEU A 27 -0.06 -1.35 6.17
CA LEU A 27 -1.50 -1.57 6.03
C LEU A 27 -1.75 -2.54 4.88
N ILE A 28 -2.16 -3.76 5.22
CA ILE A 28 -2.49 -4.83 4.27
C ILE A 28 -4.00 -4.85 4.08
N VAL A 29 -4.47 -4.57 2.86
CA VAL A 29 -5.89 -4.39 2.56
C VAL A 29 -6.42 -5.58 1.75
N ASP A 30 -7.34 -6.35 2.33
CA ASP A 30 -8.17 -7.36 1.67
C ASP A 30 -7.40 -8.39 0.82
N ILE A 31 -6.23 -8.87 1.25
CA ILE A 31 -5.59 -10.02 0.60
C ILE A 31 -6.24 -11.29 1.13
N GLN A 32 -7.34 -11.71 0.47
CA GLN A 32 -8.26 -12.75 0.95
C GLN A 32 -8.48 -13.85 -0.09
N GLU A 33 -8.78 -15.06 0.37
CA GLU A 33 -8.90 -16.28 -0.43
C GLU A 33 -9.83 -16.14 -1.65
N PHE A 34 -10.93 -15.37 -1.55
CA PHE A 34 -11.86 -15.21 -2.67
C PHE A 34 -11.29 -14.46 -3.88
N TYR A 35 -10.12 -13.84 -3.77
CA TYR A 35 -9.42 -13.17 -4.87
C TYR A 35 -8.41 -14.08 -5.61
N PHE A 36 -8.09 -15.23 -5.03
CA PHE A 36 -7.12 -16.16 -5.57
C PHE A 36 -7.77 -17.25 -6.46
N PRO A 37 -6.98 -18.09 -7.18
CA PRO A 37 -7.51 -19.13 -8.04
C PRO A 37 -8.50 -20.05 -7.33
N GLY A 38 -9.66 -20.23 -7.96
CA GLY A 38 -10.78 -20.97 -7.37
C GLY A 38 -11.71 -20.14 -6.47
N GLY A 39 -11.34 -18.92 -6.13
CA GLY A 39 -12.18 -17.97 -5.40
C GLY A 39 -13.27 -17.34 -6.28
N ARG A 40 -14.31 -16.77 -5.66
CA ARG A 40 -15.48 -16.22 -6.38
C ARG A 40 -15.21 -14.94 -7.16
N MET A 41 -14.13 -14.22 -6.84
CA MET A 41 -13.77 -12.94 -7.46
C MET A 41 -12.30 -12.92 -7.85
N GLN A 42 -11.82 -13.99 -8.47
CA GLN A 42 -10.43 -14.14 -8.87
C GLN A 42 -9.93 -12.91 -9.63
N LEU A 43 -8.77 -12.41 -9.22
CA LEU A 43 -8.09 -11.26 -9.83
C LEU A 43 -7.08 -11.73 -10.88
N GLU A 44 -6.48 -10.77 -11.58
CA GLU A 44 -5.35 -11.02 -12.47
C GLU A 44 -4.04 -10.99 -11.68
N ASN A 45 -3.27 -12.08 -11.73
CA ASN A 45 -1.99 -12.28 -11.03
C ASN A 45 -2.02 -11.99 -9.52
N PRO A 46 -3.03 -12.46 -8.75
CA PRO A 46 -3.11 -12.17 -7.32
C PRO A 46 -1.98 -12.80 -6.52
N GLU A 47 -1.42 -13.93 -7.00
CA GLU A 47 -0.32 -14.64 -6.34
C GLU A 47 0.94 -13.78 -6.29
N LEU A 48 1.29 -13.11 -7.40
CA LEU A 48 2.48 -12.24 -7.43
C LEU A 48 2.33 -11.06 -6.47
N ALA A 49 1.16 -10.42 -6.48
CA ALA A 49 0.87 -9.33 -5.55
C ALA A 49 0.85 -9.79 -4.09
N GLY A 50 0.28 -10.97 -3.82
CA GLY A 50 0.27 -11.58 -2.49
C GLY A 50 1.66 -11.93 -1.98
N MET A 51 2.53 -12.50 -2.84
CA MET A 51 3.93 -12.78 -2.49
C MET A 51 4.70 -11.50 -2.17
N ASN A 52 4.54 -10.46 -2.97
CA ASN A 52 5.18 -9.16 -2.72
C ASN A 52 4.69 -8.52 -1.40
N ALA A 53 3.39 -8.62 -1.10
CA ALA A 53 2.85 -8.20 0.19
C ALA A 53 3.44 -9.01 1.36
N GLY A 54 3.67 -10.32 1.15
CA GLY A 54 4.37 -11.18 2.11
C GLY A 54 5.80 -10.72 2.38
N LEU A 55 6.55 -10.31 1.35
CA LEU A 55 7.90 -9.75 1.51
C LEU A 55 7.90 -8.45 2.35
N LEU A 56 6.92 -7.57 2.13
CA LEU A 56 6.74 -6.38 2.97
C LEU A 56 6.43 -6.77 4.41
N LEU A 57 5.49 -7.70 4.60
CA LEU A 57 5.10 -8.18 5.93
C LEU A 57 6.29 -8.76 6.69
N ASP A 58 7.09 -9.60 6.05
CA ASP A 58 8.29 -10.18 6.65
C ASP A 58 9.31 -9.10 7.02
N HIS A 59 9.51 -8.09 6.16
CA HIS A 59 10.41 -6.98 6.44
C HIS A 59 9.94 -6.18 7.66
N PHE A 60 8.65 -5.81 7.73
CA PHE A 60 8.09 -5.06 8.85
C PHE A 60 8.16 -5.84 10.17
N ARG A 61 7.89 -7.14 10.15
CA ARG A 61 8.03 -8.02 11.31
C ARG A 61 9.47 -8.13 11.80
N ASN A 62 10.41 -8.35 10.89
CA ASN A 62 11.84 -8.46 11.23
C ASN A 62 12.42 -7.14 11.79
N SER A 63 11.83 -6.02 11.42
CA SER A 63 12.19 -4.69 11.92
C SER A 63 11.32 -4.23 13.11
N GLU A 64 10.51 -5.12 13.69
CA GLU A 64 9.60 -4.82 14.81
C GLU A 64 8.65 -3.63 14.55
N MET A 65 8.31 -3.39 13.29
CA MET A 65 7.43 -2.30 12.88
C MET A 65 5.96 -2.71 12.94
N LEU A 66 5.06 -1.74 13.04
CA LEU A 66 3.62 -1.97 13.14
C LEU A 66 3.03 -2.54 11.85
N VAL A 67 2.11 -3.50 12.02
CA VAL A 67 1.34 -4.11 10.93
C VAL A 67 -0.14 -4.08 11.27
N TYR A 68 -0.98 -3.69 10.31
CA TYR A 68 -2.44 -3.74 10.38
C TYR A 68 -2.98 -4.56 9.23
N HIS A 69 -3.80 -5.56 9.54
CA HIS A 69 -4.51 -6.36 8.55
C HIS A 69 -5.96 -5.88 8.46
N VAL A 70 -6.41 -5.62 7.24
CA VAL A 70 -7.81 -5.31 6.96
C VAL A 70 -8.40 -6.43 6.12
N ARG A 71 -9.60 -6.90 6.48
CA ARG A 71 -10.36 -7.87 5.70
C ARG A 71 -11.77 -7.36 5.46
N HIS A 72 -12.31 -7.59 4.28
CA HIS A 72 -13.72 -7.38 3.98
C HIS A 72 -14.54 -8.54 4.53
N ASN A 73 -15.68 -8.26 5.18
CA ASN A 73 -16.61 -9.27 5.62
C ASN A 73 -17.27 -9.92 4.40
N PHE A 74 -16.81 -11.11 4.04
CA PHE A 74 -17.25 -11.83 2.86
C PHE A 74 -17.21 -13.33 3.11
N GLU A 75 -18.31 -14.03 2.82
CA GLU A 75 -18.39 -15.48 2.97
C GLU A 75 -19.07 -16.13 1.75
N PRO A 76 -18.59 -17.29 1.30
CA PRO A 76 -17.35 -17.98 1.73
C PRO A 76 -16.07 -17.36 1.12
N GLY A 77 -14.92 -17.69 1.71
CA GLY A 77 -13.59 -17.27 1.20
C GLY A 77 -13.11 -15.94 1.74
N GLY A 78 -13.72 -15.43 2.81
CA GLY A 78 -13.32 -14.19 3.47
C GLY A 78 -12.08 -14.29 4.36
N ASP A 79 -11.45 -15.48 4.45
CA ASP A 79 -10.21 -15.63 5.20
C ASP A 79 -9.05 -14.89 4.54
N ILE A 80 -8.14 -14.37 5.38
CA ILE A 80 -6.90 -13.74 4.91
C ILE A 80 -6.00 -14.82 4.32
N HIS A 81 -5.51 -14.57 3.11
CA HIS A 81 -4.69 -15.52 2.36
C HIS A 81 -3.36 -15.81 3.07
N SER A 82 -2.86 -17.03 2.92
CA SER A 82 -1.67 -17.55 3.61
C SER A 82 -0.40 -16.72 3.39
N TYR A 83 -0.27 -16.01 2.27
CA TYR A 83 0.88 -15.12 2.00
C TYR A 83 1.03 -14.00 3.03
N VAL A 84 -0.06 -13.57 3.64
CA VAL A 84 -0.08 -12.45 4.60
C VAL A 84 -0.85 -12.83 5.88
N LYS A 85 -0.75 -14.09 6.28
CA LYS A 85 -1.45 -14.59 7.48
C LYS A 85 -1.06 -13.80 8.72
N PRO A 86 -2.02 -13.22 9.47
CA PRO A 86 -1.72 -12.50 10.70
C PRO A 86 -1.07 -13.40 11.75
N MET A 87 -0.18 -12.82 12.55
CA MET A 87 0.37 -13.44 13.76
C MET A 87 -0.43 -13.01 14.99
N GLU A 88 -0.25 -13.73 16.10
CA GLU A 88 -0.81 -13.35 17.38
C GLU A 88 -0.30 -11.96 17.80
N GLY A 89 -1.23 -11.07 18.19
CA GLY A 89 -0.92 -9.68 18.54
C GLY A 89 -1.03 -8.69 17.39
N GLU A 90 -1.08 -9.15 16.13
CA GLU A 90 -1.32 -8.24 14.99
C GLU A 90 -2.82 -7.92 14.85
N PRO A 91 -3.22 -6.64 14.81
CA PRO A 91 -4.62 -6.28 14.67
C PRO A 91 -5.20 -6.71 13.32
N VAL A 92 -6.38 -7.34 13.38
CA VAL A 92 -7.18 -7.69 12.21
C VAL A 92 -8.49 -6.92 12.25
N ILE A 93 -8.66 -6.02 11.31
CA ILE A 93 -9.81 -5.11 11.22
C ILE A 93 -10.77 -5.64 10.14
N SER A 94 -11.99 -6.00 10.54
CA SER A 94 -13.06 -6.38 9.62
C SER A 94 -13.86 -5.16 9.18
N LYS A 95 -14.19 -5.08 7.90
CA LYS A 95 -14.96 -3.98 7.32
C LYS A 95 -16.08 -4.45 6.41
N ASP A 96 -17.13 -3.64 6.28
CA ASP A 96 -18.27 -3.85 5.38
C ASP A 96 -18.29 -2.81 4.24
N LYS A 97 -17.42 -1.81 4.30
CA LYS A 97 -17.34 -0.74 3.29
C LYS A 97 -16.04 -0.84 2.49
N VAL A 98 -16.03 -0.23 1.32
CA VAL A 98 -14.83 -0.18 0.47
C VAL A 98 -13.68 0.53 1.19
N ASN A 99 -13.98 1.67 1.82
CA ASN A 99 -13.01 2.43 2.61
C ASN A 99 -12.75 1.74 3.95
N ALA A 100 -11.50 1.39 4.22
CA ALA A 100 -11.05 0.68 5.42
C ALA A 100 -11.25 1.48 6.72
N PHE A 101 -11.37 2.79 6.66
CA PHE A 101 -11.51 3.65 7.83
C PHE A 101 -12.96 3.89 8.25
N VAL A 102 -13.94 3.50 7.42
CA VAL A 102 -15.35 3.79 7.71
C VAL A 102 -15.96 2.73 8.60
N GLY A 103 -16.22 3.11 9.86
CA GLY A 103 -16.90 2.27 10.85
C GLY A 103 -16.06 1.10 11.38
N THR A 104 -14.73 1.24 11.42
CA THR A 104 -13.81 0.15 11.76
C THR A 104 -12.94 0.42 12.99
N GLY A 105 -12.82 1.63 13.47
CA GLY A 105 -11.88 2.01 14.52
C GLY A 105 -10.40 2.01 14.09
N LEU A 106 -10.10 1.80 12.78
CA LEU A 106 -8.73 1.75 12.27
C LEU A 106 -7.98 3.07 12.47
N LEU A 107 -8.66 4.21 12.24
CA LEU A 107 -8.06 5.53 12.41
C LEU A 107 -7.64 5.77 13.86
N GLU A 108 -8.54 5.50 14.79
CA GLU A 108 -8.31 5.68 16.22
C GLU A 108 -7.16 4.80 16.72
N MET A 109 -7.07 3.57 16.22
CA MET A 109 -5.99 2.64 16.56
C MET A 109 -4.63 3.17 16.06
N MET A 110 -4.55 3.61 14.81
CA MET A 110 -3.33 4.19 14.25
C MET A 110 -2.91 5.49 14.95
N GLN A 111 -3.87 6.31 15.37
CA GLN A 111 -3.60 7.53 16.14
C GLN A 111 -3.06 7.22 17.54
N GLN A 112 -3.64 6.22 18.25
CA GLN A 112 -3.15 5.75 19.55
C GLN A 112 -1.72 5.21 19.44
N ASP A 113 -1.41 4.54 18.34
CA ASP A 113 -0.07 4.05 18.04
C ASP A 113 0.86 5.14 17.51
N SER A 114 0.38 6.38 17.36
CA SER A 114 1.14 7.52 16.84
C SER A 114 1.75 7.26 15.44
N VAL A 115 1.01 6.57 14.57
CA VAL A 115 1.42 6.33 13.18
C VAL A 115 1.38 7.64 12.39
N GLU A 116 2.43 7.92 11.64
CA GLU A 116 2.55 9.11 10.78
C GLU A 116 2.65 8.73 9.30
N GLN A 117 3.20 7.55 9.01
CA GLN A 117 3.42 7.06 7.66
C GLN A 117 2.83 5.66 7.48
N LEU A 118 2.24 5.42 6.31
CA LEU A 118 1.69 4.12 5.93
C LEU A 118 2.34 3.59 4.66
N VAL A 119 2.83 2.37 4.72
CA VAL A 119 3.06 1.54 3.54
C VAL A 119 1.79 0.75 3.29
N ILE A 120 1.19 0.89 2.12
CA ILE A 120 -0.11 0.29 1.78
C ILE A 120 0.07 -0.71 0.64
N CYS A 121 -0.54 -1.88 0.79
CA CYS A 121 -0.63 -2.91 -0.26
C CYS A 121 -1.98 -3.63 -0.18
N GLY A 122 -2.35 -4.39 -1.21
CA GLY A 122 -3.57 -5.20 -1.15
C GLY A 122 -4.43 -5.25 -2.39
N MET A 123 -5.71 -5.56 -2.20
CA MET A 123 -6.69 -5.85 -3.26
C MET A 123 -8.05 -5.18 -2.96
N GLN A 124 -8.80 -4.72 -3.97
CA GLN A 124 -8.43 -4.51 -5.35
C GLN A 124 -7.86 -3.11 -5.52
N THR A 125 -6.86 -2.95 -6.40
CA THR A 125 -6.17 -1.67 -6.63
C THR A 125 -7.12 -0.50 -6.79
N HIS A 126 -8.14 -0.60 -7.66
CA HIS A 126 -9.11 0.46 -8.02
C HIS A 126 -10.29 0.61 -7.04
N MET A 127 -10.33 -0.19 -5.97
CA MET A 127 -11.43 -0.16 -4.99
C MET A 127 -10.91 0.06 -3.58
N CYS A 128 -10.74 -1.02 -2.79
CA CYS A 128 -10.42 -0.92 -1.37
C CYS A 128 -9.03 -0.30 -1.14
N VAL A 129 -8.06 -0.60 -2.00
CA VAL A 129 -6.72 0.02 -1.93
C VAL A 129 -6.79 1.51 -2.24
N GLU A 130 -7.40 1.91 -3.37
CA GLU A 130 -7.57 3.33 -3.73
C GLU A 130 -8.32 4.10 -2.64
N ALA A 131 -9.42 3.54 -2.13
CA ALA A 131 -10.21 4.17 -1.08
C ALA A 131 -9.40 4.32 0.23
N ALA A 132 -8.60 3.31 0.59
CA ALA A 132 -7.74 3.37 1.76
C ALA A 132 -6.63 4.42 1.63
N VAL A 133 -5.96 4.48 0.47
CA VAL A 133 -4.89 5.48 0.21
C VAL A 133 -5.44 6.90 0.27
N ARG A 134 -6.56 7.17 -0.40
CA ARG A 134 -7.18 8.51 -0.39
C ARG A 134 -7.60 8.92 1.02
N ALA A 135 -8.26 8.03 1.75
CA ALA A 135 -8.69 8.32 3.12
C ALA A 135 -7.49 8.51 4.06
N ALA A 136 -6.47 7.66 3.97
CA ALA A 136 -5.26 7.81 4.79
C ALA A 136 -4.60 9.19 4.54
N HIS A 137 -4.44 9.58 3.28
CA HIS A 137 -3.92 10.91 2.92
C HIS A 137 -4.79 12.04 3.49
N ASP A 138 -6.12 11.95 3.36
CA ASP A 138 -7.06 12.97 3.85
C ASP A 138 -7.03 13.08 5.38
N TYR A 139 -6.68 11.99 6.08
CA TYR A 139 -6.44 11.98 7.54
C TYR A 139 -5.04 12.48 7.94
N GLY A 140 -4.17 12.81 6.97
CA GLY A 140 -2.87 13.41 7.20
C GLY A 140 -1.70 12.40 7.26
N PHE A 141 -1.92 11.13 6.96
CA PHE A 141 -0.82 10.16 6.85
C PHE A 141 0.03 10.40 5.59
N ILE A 142 1.33 10.21 5.73
CA ILE A 142 2.22 10.09 4.57
C ILE A 142 2.05 8.68 3.99
N CYS A 143 1.68 8.56 2.71
CA CYS A 143 1.36 7.28 2.11
C CYS A 143 2.42 6.85 1.08
N LEU A 144 2.90 5.60 1.22
CA LEU A 144 3.62 4.85 0.22
C LEU A 144 2.72 3.71 -0.26
N LEU A 145 2.55 3.57 -1.57
CA LEU A 145 1.77 2.49 -2.16
C LEU A 145 2.72 1.52 -2.89
N ALA A 146 2.71 0.25 -2.47
CA ALA A 146 3.49 -0.80 -3.11
C ALA A 146 2.80 -1.23 -4.41
N SER A 147 3.31 -0.72 -5.55
CA SER A 147 2.67 -0.89 -6.86
C SER A 147 2.52 -2.34 -7.29
N ASP A 148 3.50 -3.17 -7.00
CA ASP A 148 3.58 -4.58 -7.36
C ASP A 148 3.06 -5.55 -6.28
N ALA A 149 2.64 -5.01 -5.12
CA ALA A 149 1.92 -5.73 -4.08
C ALA A 149 0.40 -5.43 -4.10
N CYS A 150 -0.12 -4.97 -5.24
CA CYS A 150 -1.54 -4.72 -5.47
C CYS A 150 -2.01 -5.49 -6.71
N ALA A 151 -3.23 -6.01 -6.66
CA ALA A 151 -3.88 -6.70 -7.78
C ALA A 151 -5.29 -6.18 -8.02
N THR A 152 -5.78 -6.37 -9.24
CA THR A 152 -7.13 -6.02 -9.63
C THR A 152 -7.65 -6.95 -10.74
N ARG A 153 -8.83 -6.66 -11.27
CA ARG A 153 -9.48 -7.40 -12.36
C ARG A 153 -9.81 -6.47 -13.52
N ALA A 154 -10.12 -7.05 -14.67
CA ALA A 154 -10.74 -6.32 -15.76
C ALA A 154 -12.10 -5.74 -15.33
N LEU A 155 -12.44 -4.58 -15.86
CA LEU A 155 -13.74 -3.94 -15.67
C LEU A 155 -14.51 -3.94 -16.99
N GLN A 156 -15.82 -3.89 -16.88
CA GLN A 156 -16.70 -3.71 -18.02
C GLN A 156 -17.66 -2.57 -17.73
N PHE A 157 -17.75 -1.65 -18.66
CA PHE A 157 -18.75 -0.58 -18.67
C PHE A 157 -19.46 -0.62 -20.02
N GLU A 158 -20.74 -0.97 -20.00
CA GLU A 158 -21.54 -1.28 -21.20
C GLU A 158 -20.83 -2.36 -22.04
N GLU A 159 -20.53 -2.10 -23.32
CA GLU A 159 -19.78 -2.99 -24.23
C GLU A 159 -18.26 -2.85 -24.12
N HIS A 160 -17.76 -1.89 -23.33
CA HIS A 160 -16.32 -1.62 -23.23
C HIS A 160 -15.68 -2.45 -22.12
N ILE A 161 -14.72 -3.29 -22.50
CA ILE A 161 -13.88 -4.04 -21.57
C ILE A 161 -12.58 -3.27 -21.33
N ILE A 162 -12.28 -2.99 -20.07
CA ILE A 162 -11.05 -2.35 -19.63
C ILE A 162 -10.18 -3.45 -19.01
N PRO A 163 -9.07 -3.84 -19.65
CA PRO A 163 -8.19 -4.87 -19.12
C PRO A 163 -7.65 -4.53 -17.71
N ALA A 164 -7.46 -5.53 -16.86
CA ALA A 164 -6.98 -5.35 -15.49
C ALA A 164 -5.71 -4.52 -15.39
N LYS A 165 -4.76 -4.74 -16.30
CA LYS A 165 -3.53 -3.94 -16.40
C LYS A 165 -3.82 -2.45 -16.57
N ASN A 166 -4.78 -2.08 -17.40
CA ASN A 166 -5.15 -0.67 -17.64
C ASN A 166 -5.85 -0.07 -16.42
N VAL A 167 -6.72 -0.83 -15.77
CA VAL A 167 -7.36 -0.43 -14.50
C VAL A 167 -6.30 -0.18 -13.44
N HIS A 168 -5.37 -1.12 -13.27
CA HIS A 168 -4.29 -1.04 -12.29
C HIS A 168 -3.42 0.21 -12.50
N TYR A 169 -2.84 0.37 -13.68
CA TYR A 169 -1.95 1.51 -13.94
C TYR A 169 -2.67 2.86 -13.95
N SER A 170 -3.93 2.93 -14.37
CA SER A 170 -4.73 4.15 -14.28
C SER A 170 -4.91 4.57 -12.83
N THR A 171 -5.23 3.63 -11.95
CA THR A 171 -5.38 3.89 -10.51
C THR A 171 -4.06 4.31 -9.88
N LEU A 172 -2.97 3.57 -10.14
CA LEU A 172 -1.64 3.92 -9.62
C LEU A 172 -1.23 5.33 -10.05
N ASN A 173 -1.45 5.69 -11.33
CA ASN A 173 -1.16 7.04 -11.83
C ASN A 173 -2.02 8.12 -11.18
N THR A 174 -3.28 7.81 -10.89
CA THR A 174 -4.19 8.75 -10.18
C THR A 174 -3.71 9.03 -8.76
N LEU A 175 -3.17 8.03 -8.08
CA LEU A 175 -2.68 8.14 -6.71
C LEU A 175 -1.29 8.76 -6.63
N GLN A 176 -0.46 8.54 -7.65
CA GLN A 176 0.93 9.00 -7.70
C GLN A 176 1.02 10.53 -7.57
N GLY A 177 1.79 10.99 -6.60
CA GLY A 177 2.12 12.39 -6.38
C GLY A 177 1.05 13.22 -5.70
N SER A 178 -0.23 12.86 -5.82
CA SER A 178 -1.33 13.59 -5.18
C SER A 178 -1.72 12.99 -3.83
N TYR A 179 -1.69 11.66 -3.70
CA TYR A 179 -2.13 10.94 -2.51
C TYR A 179 -1.05 10.05 -1.90
N ALA A 180 -0.17 9.52 -2.73
CA ALA A 180 0.88 8.62 -2.28
C ALA A 180 2.12 8.73 -3.17
N ARG A 181 3.26 8.30 -2.65
CA ARG A 181 4.40 7.91 -3.46
C ARG A 181 4.22 6.43 -3.85
N VAL A 182 4.11 6.17 -5.15
CA VAL A 182 3.88 4.82 -5.68
C VAL A 182 5.20 4.23 -6.14
N ILE A 183 5.67 3.18 -5.48
CA ILE A 183 6.96 2.52 -5.74
C ILE A 183 6.84 1.01 -5.57
N THR A 184 7.83 0.25 -6.02
CA THR A 184 7.83 -1.21 -5.89
C THR A 184 8.15 -1.67 -4.47
N THR A 185 7.71 -2.89 -4.14
CA THR A 185 8.06 -3.59 -2.90
C THR A 185 9.55 -3.55 -2.60
N ASP A 186 10.37 -3.91 -3.58
CA ASP A 186 11.83 -3.91 -3.46
C ASP A 186 12.42 -2.51 -3.18
N ALA A 187 11.85 -1.46 -3.78
CA ALA A 187 12.26 -0.09 -3.50
C ALA A 187 11.92 0.33 -2.06
N ILE A 188 10.73 -0.04 -1.57
CA ILE A 188 10.32 0.19 -0.18
C ILE A 188 11.29 -0.48 0.79
N ILE A 189 11.52 -1.79 0.62
CA ILE A 189 12.40 -2.57 1.51
C ILE A 189 13.82 -1.98 1.53
N ARG A 190 14.36 -1.60 0.37
CA ARG A 190 15.70 -0.96 0.32
C ARG A 190 15.76 0.35 1.08
N GLU A 191 14.76 1.20 0.97
CA GLU A 191 14.72 2.49 1.68
C GLU A 191 14.69 2.31 3.20
N PHE A 192 13.88 1.39 3.69
CA PHE A 192 13.81 1.11 5.12
C PHE A 192 15.05 0.41 5.65
N SER A 193 15.67 -0.49 4.86
CA SER A 193 16.92 -1.16 5.25
C SER A 193 18.15 -0.23 5.30
N GLN A 194 18.14 0.91 4.60
CA GLN A 194 19.22 1.90 4.62
C GLN A 194 19.06 2.93 5.74
N SER A 195 17.92 2.95 6.41
CA SER A 195 17.60 3.90 7.48
C SER A 195 17.92 3.38 8.88
N ASP A 196 18.30 2.10 9.00
CA ASP A 196 18.85 1.53 10.22
C ASP A 196 20.32 1.96 10.37
N PRO A 197 20.70 2.56 11.52
CA PRO A 197 22.05 3.10 11.76
C PRO A 197 23.11 2.02 11.94
#